data_c48a935917032c3c460637c172d2fcb4
#
_entry.id   c48a935917032c3c460637c172d2fcb4
#
_cell.length_a   1.000
_cell.length_b   1.000
_cell.length_c   1.000
_cell.angle_alpha   90.00
_cell.angle_beta   90.00
_cell.angle_gamma   90.00
#
_symmetry.space_group_name_H-M   'P 1'
#
loop_
_entity.id
_entity.type
_entity.pdbx_description
1 polymer ?
#
loop_
_entity_poly.entity_id
_entity_poly.type
_entity_poly.pdbx_seq_one_letter_code
_entity_poly.pdbx_strand_id
1 'polypeptide(L)'
;MKYKLKIPDVKKIQHDAYKHPLVLKAIDWSKQHSLPGFYGVPLYHVVVFVMNETRRLDLSMRANSIAFSFFLSLFPSLLTLFTLLPFLQQYLLQYLPEGENFNTILQTEIQKIMPGQAGNTLFEFIKDITSNPRVGLLSFGFVMAIYFSSNGMLAMMQSFEKSYKTTFRQRGIIKKRIVAVVLTGMLGGLLIASVVLIILGSFLINLLSDYIKLAGLSTGAIDLLRWIVIILLFYMGISFIYRYGAATHKRFPFLSPGATLASTLSILSSVAFSFYIDELGRFDTYSQFYGSIATVIIVMLWMQLNSLILLVGFELNASIAINRDIRLQEEEAKSPN
;
A
#
# COMPACT_ATOMS: atom_id res chain seq x y z
N MET A 1 -46.65 12.67 -15.83
CA MET A 1 -45.60 13.06 -16.78
C MET A 1 -44.35 12.25 -16.43
N LYS A 2 -44.08 11.15 -17.16
CA LYS A 2 -42.93 10.25 -16.88
C LYS A 2 -41.69 10.82 -17.60
N TYR A 3 -40.77 11.42 -16.88
CA TYR A 3 -39.46 11.75 -17.42
C TYR A 3 -38.65 10.45 -17.62
N LYS A 4 -38.57 9.97 -18.88
CA LYS A 4 -37.58 8.96 -19.28
C LYS A 4 -36.23 9.64 -19.32
N LEU A 5 -35.41 9.44 -18.28
CA LEU A 5 -33.98 9.68 -18.35
C LEU A 5 -33.40 8.83 -19.50
N LYS A 6 -33.09 9.46 -20.64
CA LYS A 6 -32.30 8.85 -21.70
C LYS A 6 -30.87 8.68 -21.16
N ILE A 7 -30.55 7.46 -20.70
CA ILE A 7 -29.17 7.09 -20.41
C ILE A 7 -28.41 7.13 -21.74
N PRO A 8 -27.38 7.98 -21.91
CA PRO A 8 -26.64 8.02 -23.17
C PRO A 8 -25.95 6.67 -23.41
N ASP A 9 -26.00 6.21 -24.64
CA ASP A 9 -25.37 4.95 -25.05
C ASP A 9 -23.85 5.10 -24.93
N VAL A 10 -23.28 4.43 -23.92
CA VAL A 10 -21.84 4.49 -23.56
C VAL A 10 -20.96 4.12 -24.76
N LYS A 11 -21.42 3.19 -25.64
CA LYS A 11 -20.70 2.82 -26.86
C LYS A 11 -20.65 3.97 -27.88
N LYS A 12 -21.70 4.79 -27.95
CA LYS A 12 -21.75 5.92 -28.86
C LYS A 12 -20.85 7.07 -28.38
N ILE A 13 -20.83 7.34 -27.06
CA ILE A 13 -19.92 8.29 -26.44
C ILE A 13 -18.46 7.89 -26.64
N GLN A 14 -18.13 6.59 -26.48
CA GLN A 14 -16.79 6.11 -26.76
C GLN A 14 -16.41 6.30 -28.23
N HIS A 15 -17.30 5.99 -29.17
CA HIS A 15 -17.04 6.13 -30.61
C HIS A 15 -16.82 7.59 -31.03
N ASP A 16 -17.60 8.53 -30.48
CA ASP A 16 -17.48 9.95 -30.78
C ASP A 16 -16.25 10.59 -30.09
N ALA A 17 -15.89 10.13 -28.89
CA ALA A 17 -14.66 10.57 -28.22
C ALA A 17 -13.39 10.19 -29.01
N TYR A 18 -13.34 8.99 -29.61
CA TYR A 18 -12.22 8.56 -30.46
C TYR A 18 -12.10 9.36 -31.78
N LYS A 19 -13.15 10.08 -32.21
CA LYS A 19 -13.11 10.93 -33.40
C LYS A 19 -12.72 12.37 -33.12
N HIS A 20 -12.63 12.75 -31.84
CA HIS A 20 -12.28 14.13 -31.50
C HIS A 20 -10.82 14.43 -31.90
N PRO A 21 -10.54 15.53 -32.61
CA PRO A 21 -9.20 15.83 -33.15
C PRO A 21 -8.11 15.92 -32.07
N LEU A 22 -8.44 16.34 -30.85
CA LEU A 22 -7.51 16.35 -29.72
C LEU A 22 -7.13 14.94 -29.26
N VAL A 23 -8.08 14.00 -29.27
CA VAL A 23 -7.84 12.60 -28.90
C VAL A 23 -6.95 11.91 -29.94
N LEU A 24 -7.19 12.15 -31.23
CA LEU A 24 -6.36 11.63 -32.31
C LEU A 24 -4.92 12.16 -32.21
N LYS A 25 -4.74 13.47 -31.99
CA LYS A 25 -3.41 14.06 -31.77
C LYS A 25 -2.71 13.48 -30.54
N ALA A 26 -3.43 13.25 -29.44
CA ALA A 26 -2.86 12.63 -28.24
C ALA A 26 -2.44 11.16 -28.50
N ILE A 27 -3.24 10.40 -29.26
CA ILE A 27 -2.91 9.03 -29.66
C ILE A 27 -1.66 9.02 -30.55
N ASP A 28 -1.59 9.87 -31.56
CA ASP A 28 -0.45 9.93 -32.47
C ASP A 28 0.82 10.40 -31.77
N TRP A 29 0.71 11.38 -30.87
CA TRP A 29 1.81 11.78 -30.01
C TRP A 29 2.30 10.62 -29.12
N SER A 30 1.38 9.86 -28.51
CA SER A 30 1.70 8.72 -27.63
C SER A 30 2.34 7.54 -28.35
N LYS A 31 2.10 7.39 -29.68
CA LYS A 31 2.76 6.37 -30.52
C LYS A 31 4.22 6.71 -30.81
N GLN A 32 4.59 7.99 -30.78
CA GLN A 32 5.93 8.47 -31.14
C GLN A 32 6.78 8.76 -29.91
N HIS A 33 6.19 8.99 -28.75
CA HIS A 33 6.88 9.43 -27.55
C HIS A 33 6.92 8.33 -26.48
N SER A 34 8.09 8.23 -25.84
CA SER A 34 8.31 7.38 -24.67
C SER A 34 8.53 8.26 -23.44
N LEU A 35 7.97 7.85 -22.29
CA LEU A 35 8.16 8.56 -21.03
C LEU A 35 9.47 8.10 -20.34
N PRO A 36 10.02 8.92 -19.41
CA PRO A 36 11.14 8.51 -18.58
C PRO A 36 10.83 7.19 -17.85
N GLY A 37 11.78 6.24 -17.89
CA GLY A 37 11.60 4.91 -17.29
C GLY A 37 10.88 3.87 -18.19
N PHE A 38 10.41 4.23 -19.38
CA PHE A 38 9.78 3.31 -20.34
C PHE A 38 10.77 2.63 -21.29
N TYR A 39 12.06 2.87 -21.15
CA TYR A 39 13.14 2.27 -21.96
C TYR A 39 12.93 2.39 -23.47
N GLY A 40 12.42 3.53 -23.94
CA GLY A 40 12.12 3.78 -25.35
C GLY A 40 10.85 3.12 -25.88
N VAL A 41 10.07 2.41 -25.05
CA VAL A 41 8.77 1.87 -25.44
C VAL A 41 7.75 3.01 -25.54
N PRO A 42 7.05 3.16 -26.69
CA PRO A 42 6.03 4.19 -26.84
C PRO A 42 4.90 4.07 -25.82
N LEU A 43 4.43 5.19 -25.29
CA LEU A 43 3.36 5.24 -24.28
C LEU A 43 2.10 4.51 -24.75
N TYR A 44 1.73 4.64 -26.03
CA TYR A 44 0.57 3.96 -26.63
C TYR A 44 0.59 2.45 -26.42
N HIS A 45 1.73 1.79 -26.70
CA HIS A 45 1.85 0.33 -26.58
C HIS A 45 1.71 -0.11 -25.12
N VAL A 46 2.28 0.66 -24.18
CA VAL A 46 2.18 0.38 -22.76
C VAL A 46 0.73 0.50 -22.28
N VAL A 47 0.04 1.58 -22.64
CA VAL A 47 -1.34 1.82 -22.21
C VAL A 47 -2.29 0.77 -22.79
N VAL A 48 -2.18 0.47 -24.10
CA VAL A 48 -3.01 -0.55 -24.75
C VAL A 48 -2.77 -1.93 -24.14
N PHE A 49 -1.52 -2.28 -23.87
CA PHE A 49 -1.19 -3.55 -23.21
C PHE A 49 -1.80 -3.62 -21.81
N VAL A 50 -1.63 -2.58 -20.98
CA VAL A 50 -2.23 -2.53 -19.64
C VAL A 50 -3.75 -2.66 -19.71
N MET A 51 -4.41 -1.94 -20.60
CA MET A 51 -5.87 -2.02 -20.77
C MET A 51 -6.34 -3.41 -21.20
N ASN A 52 -5.64 -4.03 -22.14
CA ASN A 52 -6.00 -5.38 -22.60
C ASN A 52 -5.76 -6.43 -21.50
N GLU A 53 -4.64 -6.33 -20.81
CA GLU A 53 -4.30 -7.26 -19.74
C GLU A 53 -5.23 -7.09 -18.52
N THR A 54 -5.60 -5.84 -18.18
CA THR A 54 -6.59 -5.55 -17.13
C THR A 54 -7.95 -6.17 -17.41
N ARG A 55 -8.42 -6.11 -18.67
CA ARG A 55 -9.67 -6.74 -19.08
C ARG A 55 -9.60 -8.27 -19.09
N ARG A 56 -8.44 -8.82 -19.45
CA ARG A 56 -8.23 -10.28 -19.58
C ARG A 56 -8.07 -10.97 -18.22
N LEU A 57 -7.48 -10.31 -17.23
CA LEU A 57 -7.00 -10.93 -16.00
C LEU A 57 -7.90 -10.69 -14.81
N ASP A 58 -9.10 -10.34 -14.88
CA ASP A 58 -9.99 -10.11 -13.73
C ASP A 58 -9.25 -9.54 -12.48
N LEU A 59 -8.70 -8.34 -12.63
CA LEU A 59 -7.89 -7.69 -11.58
C LEU A 59 -8.69 -7.48 -10.29
N SER A 60 -10.01 -7.33 -10.40
CA SER A 60 -10.87 -7.18 -9.23
C SER A 60 -10.87 -8.43 -8.36
N MET A 61 -10.98 -9.62 -8.97
CA MET A 61 -10.94 -10.90 -8.22
C MET A 61 -9.59 -11.09 -7.52
N ARG A 62 -8.49 -10.74 -8.19
CA ARG A 62 -7.14 -10.81 -7.60
C ARG A 62 -6.98 -9.80 -6.47
N ALA A 63 -7.46 -8.56 -6.64
CA ALA A 63 -7.45 -7.55 -5.60
C ALA A 63 -8.24 -8.00 -4.36
N ASN A 64 -9.40 -8.63 -4.55
CA ASN A 64 -10.20 -9.19 -3.46
C ASN A 64 -9.45 -10.29 -2.69
N SER A 65 -8.78 -11.20 -3.40
CA SER A 65 -7.97 -12.27 -2.78
C SER A 65 -6.83 -11.71 -1.93
N ILE A 66 -6.14 -10.67 -2.44
CA ILE A 66 -5.07 -9.98 -1.73
C ILE A 66 -5.65 -9.28 -0.49
N ALA A 67 -6.70 -8.49 -0.67
CA ALA A 67 -7.35 -7.73 0.40
C ALA A 67 -7.85 -8.64 1.53
N PHE A 68 -8.51 -9.75 1.20
CA PHE A 68 -8.97 -10.72 2.17
C PHE A 68 -7.81 -11.36 2.96
N SER A 69 -6.72 -11.72 2.27
CA SER A 69 -5.55 -12.31 2.91
C SER A 69 -4.87 -11.33 3.87
N PHE A 70 -4.75 -10.05 3.51
CA PHE A 70 -4.24 -9.02 4.40
C PHE A 70 -5.20 -8.73 5.55
N PHE A 71 -6.50 -8.70 5.29
CA PHE A 71 -7.52 -8.51 6.33
C PHE A 71 -7.41 -9.59 7.42
N LEU A 72 -7.27 -10.87 7.03
CA LEU A 72 -7.08 -11.96 8.00
C LEU A 72 -5.82 -11.78 8.84
N SER A 73 -4.78 -11.11 8.32
CA SER A 73 -3.55 -10.86 9.06
C SER A 73 -3.69 -9.78 10.14
N LEU A 74 -4.72 -8.93 10.08
CA LEU A 74 -4.94 -7.87 11.07
C LEU A 74 -5.13 -8.43 12.48
N PHE A 75 -5.90 -9.50 12.64
CA PHE A 75 -6.22 -10.06 13.95
C PHE A 75 -4.97 -10.54 14.70
N PRO A 76 -4.12 -11.43 14.13
CA PRO A 76 -2.88 -11.82 14.78
C PRO A 76 -1.88 -10.66 14.95
N SER A 77 -1.89 -9.69 14.02
CA SER A 77 -1.00 -8.52 14.10
C SER A 77 -1.39 -7.61 15.26
N LEU A 78 -2.69 -7.35 15.46
CA LEU A 78 -3.20 -6.60 16.60
C LEU A 78 -2.92 -7.33 17.92
N LEU A 79 -3.14 -8.65 17.96
CA LEU A 79 -2.80 -9.45 19.13
C LEU A 79 -1.30 -9.33 19.48
N THR A 80 -0.43 -9.42 18.46
CA THR A 80 1.01 -9.24 18.65
C THR A 80 1.35 -7.83 19.14
N LEU A 81 0.73 -6.82 18.57
CA LEU A 81 0.94 -5.44 18.97
C LEU A 81 0.59 -5.24 20.44
N PHE A 82 -0.60 -5.67 20.86
CA PHE A 82 -1.03 -5.52 22.26
C PHE A 82 -0.19 -6.33 23.23
N THR A 83 0.21 -7.55 22.88
CA THR A 83 1.07 -8.37 23.74
C THR A 83 2.53 -7.88 23.76
N LEU A 84 2.94 -7.04 22.81
CA LEU A 84 4.25 -6.39 22.80
C LEU A 84 4.30 -5.14 23.69
N LEU A 85 3.16 -4.50 23.96
CA LEU A 85 3.09 -3.24 24.75
C LEU A 85 3.80 -3.33 26.12
N PRO A 86 3.67 -4.41 26.94
CA PRO A 86 4.37 -4.51 28.22
C PRO A 86 5.89 -4.40 28.09
N PHE A 87 6.43 -4.98 27.02
CA PHE A 87 7.87 -4.94 26.75
C PHE A 87 8.31 -3.58 26.26
N LEU A 88 7.49 -2.91 25.44
CA LEU A 88 7.75 -1.55 24.96
C LEU A 88 7.62 -0.53 26.10
N GLN A 89 6.66 -0.69 27.01
CA GLN A 89 6.42 0.20 28.13
C GLN A 89 7.70 0.39 28.96
N GLN A 90 8.45 -0.65 29.23
CA GLN A 90 9.68 -0.61 30.02
C GLN A 90 10.75 0.31 29.37
N TYR A 91 10.78 0.36 28.02
CA TYR A 91 11.71 1.21 27.28
C TYR A 91 11.15 2.60 27.01
N LEU A 92 9.83 2.73 26.81
CA LEU A 92 9.18 4.01 26.51
C LEU A 92 9.06 4.91 27.73
N LEU A 93 8.91 4.35 28.93
CA LEU A 93 8.77 5.13 30.19
C LEU A 93 9.91 6.12 30.41
N GLN A 94 11.12 5.80 29.99
CA GLN A 94 12.29 6.70 30.14
C GLN A 94 12.25 7.94 29.23
N TYR A 95 11.37 7.96 28.22
CA TYR A 95 11.21 9.06 27.27
C TYR A 95 9.91 9.85 27.47
N LEU A 96 9.06 9.41 28.44
CA LEU A 96 7.85 10.15 28.80
C LEU A 96 8.20 11.36 29.66
N PRO A 97 7.44 12.47 29.53
CA PRO A 97 7.56 13.60 30.43
C PRO A 97 7.41 13.21 31.90
N GLU A 98 8.19 13.84 32.78
CA GLU A 98 8.12 13.56 34.20
C GLU A 98 6.71 13.81 34.74
N GLY A 99 6.12 12.78 35.38
CA GLY A 99 4.78 12.81 35.97
C GLY A 99 3.65 12.21 35.13
N GLU A 100 3.89 11.85 33.91
CA GLU A 100 2.87 11.18 33.09
C GLU A 100 2.97 9.65 33.19
N ASN A 101 1.85 9.02 33.57
CA ASN A 101 1.74 7.56 33.57
C ASN A 101 1.32 7.03 32.19
N PHE A 102 2.03 6.02 31.69
CA PHE A 102 1.70 5.34 30.43
C PHE A 102 0.23 4.95 30.32
N ASN A 103 -0.35 4.43 31.39
CA ASN A 103 -1.76 4.02 31.42
C ASN A 103 -2.72 5.22 31.25
N THR A 104 -2.38 6.39 31.78
CA THR A 104 -3.19 7.61 31.64
C THR A 104 -3.15 8.11 30.19
N ILE A 105 -1.97 8.14 29.58
CA ILE A 105 -1.80 8.52 28.18
C ILE A 105 -2.58 7.54 27.29
N LEU A 106 -2.39 6.23 27.50
CA LEU A 106 -3.08 5.19 26.74
C LEU A 106 -4.60 5.31 26.83
N GLN A 107 -5.12 5.51 28.06
CA GLN A 107 -6.56 5.70 28.28
C GLN A 107 -7.09 6.95 27.57
N THR A 108 -6.35 8.06 27.65
CA THR A 108 -6.73 9.31 26.99
C THR A 108 -6.76 9.16 25.47
N GLU A 109 -5.75 8.54 24.88
CA GLU A 109 -5.70 8.32 23.44
C GLU A 109 -6.77 7.33 22.93
N ILE A 110 -7.03 6.26 23.70
CA ILE A 110 -8.12 5.33 23.38
C ILE A 110 -9.47 6.03 23.44
N GLN A 111 -9.72 6.85 24.46
CA GLN A 111 -10.99 7.57 24.61
C GLN A 111 -11.22 8.64 23.52
N LYS A 112 -10.16 9.21 22.95
CA LYS A 112 -10.25 10.11 21.79
C LYS A 112 -10.75 9.40 20.55
N ILE A 113 -10.29 8.14 20.33
CA ILE A 113 -10.60 7.34 19.13
C ILE A 113 -11.93 6.58 19.33
N MET A 114 -12.14 6.03 20.53
CA MET A 114 -13.30 5.21 20.89
C MET A 114 -13.90 5.72 22.21
N PRO A 115 -14.73 6.76 22.18
CA PRO A 115 -15.33 7.30 23.39
C PRO A 115 -16.35 6.34 24.00
N GLY A 116 -16.55 6.40 25.34
CA GLY A 116 -17.56 5.65 26.06
C GLY A 116 -17.15 4.21 26.42
N GLN A 117 -18.13 3.32 26.46
CA GLN A 117 -17.95 1.95 26.99
C GLN A 117 -16.98 1.11 26.16
N ALA A 118 -16.98 1.29 24.83
CA ALA A 118 -16.07 0.54 23.94
C ALA A 118 -14.60 0.89 24.22
N GLY A 119 -14.29 2.16 24.42
CA GLY A 119 -12.95 2.60 24.79
C GLY A 119 -12.50 2.08 26.16
N ASN A 120 -13.40 2.07 27.14
CA ASN A 120 -13.11 1.50 28.46
C ASN A 120 -12.82 -0.01 28.37
N THR A 121 -13.63 -0.76 27.62
CA THR A 121 -13.43 -2.20 27.42
C THR A 121 -12.07 -2.48 26.75
N LEU A 122 -11.74 -1.70 25.72
CA LEU A 122 -10.43 -1.83 25.05
C LEU A 122 -9.28 -1.47 26.00
N PHE A 123 -9.41 -0.41 26.78
CA PHE A 123 -8.39 -0.03 27.75
C PHE A 123 -8.15 -1.11 28.81
N GLU A 124 -9.22 -1.65 29.42
CA GLU A 124 -9.11 -2.73 30.43
C GLU A 124 -8.51 -4.00 29.83
N PHE A 125 -8.85 -4.34 28.56
CA PHE A 125 -8.25 -5.46 27.84
C PHE A 125 -6.74 -5.25 27.65
N ILE A 126 -6.32 -4.07 27.20
CA ILE A 126 -4.90 -3.74 27.02
C ILE A 126 -4.17 -3.75 28.35
N LYS A 127 -4.78 -3.17 29.38
CA LYS A 127 -4.23 -3.12 30.76
C LYS A 127 -4.03 -4.52 31.34
N ASP A 128 -4.99 -5.45 31.17
CA ASP A 128 -4.84 -6.87 31.60
C ASP A 128 -3.65 -7.54 30.91
N ILE A 129 -3.54 -7.39 29.59
CA ILE A 129 -2.40 -7.91 28.84
C ILE A 129 -1.07 -7.27 29.28
N THR A 130 -1.07 -5.97 29.57
CA THR A 130 0.13 -5.22 29.94
C THR A 130 0.59 -5.56 31.38
N SER A 131 -0.36 -5.74 32.30
CA SER A 131 -0.07 -6.10 33.70
C SER A 131 0.39 -7.55 33.85
N ASN A 132 -0.02 -8.42 32.95
CA ASN A 132 0.27 -9.85 32.98
C ASN A 132 0.97 -10.31 31.68
N PRO A 133 2.29 -10.03 31.51
CA PRO A 133 3.00 -10.38 30.28
C PRO A 133 2.92 -11.87 29.99
N ARG A 134 2.26 -12.25 28.90
CA ARG A 134 2.07 -13.64 28.48
C ARG A 134 3.02 -13.94 27.31
N VAL A 135 4.27 -14.28 27.62
CA VAL A 135 5.31 -14.58 26.61
C VAL A 135 4.85 -15.65 25.60
N GLY A 136 4.11 -16.67 26.05
CA GLY A 136 3.56 -17.69 25.15
C GLY A 136 2.54 -17.12 24.15
N LEU A 137 1.68 -16.20 24.61
CA LEU A 137 0.70 -15.54 23.74
C LEU A 137 1.37 -14.58 22.76
N LEU A 138 2.41 -13.86 23.20
CA LEU A 138 3.22 -13.01 22.33
C LEU A 138 3.90 -13.84 21.23
N SER A 139 4.56 -14.94 21.61
CA SER A 139 5.27 -15.80 20.65
C SER A 139 4.29 -16.43 19.64
N PHE A 140 3.15 -16.96 20.12
CA PHE A 140 2.12 -17.54 19.26
C PHE A 140 1.52 -16.48 18.33
N GLY A 141 1.12 -15.32 18.86
CA GLY A 141 0.59 -14.21 18.08
C GLY A 141 1.56 -13.73 17.01
N PHE A 142 2.85 -13.61 17.36
CA PHE A 142 3.89 -13.21 16.43
C PHE A 142 4.07 -14.20 15.27
N VAL A 143 4.13 -15.50 15.56
CA VAL A 143 4.22 -16.53 14.51
C VAL A 143 2.98 -16.51 13.61
N MET A 144 1.79 -16.39 14.21
CA MET A 144 0.53 -16.28 13.45
C MET A 144 0.50 -14.99 12.61
N ALA A 145 0.93 -13.86 13.17
CA ALA A 145 1.00 -12.60 12.44
C ALA A 145 1.90 -12.72 11.20
N ILE A 146 3.10 -13.25 11.33
CA ILE A 146 4.01 -13.49 10.19
C ILE A 146 3.38 -14.46 9.19
N TYR A 147 2.76 -15.55 9.67
CA TYR A 147 2.14 -16.56 8.80
C TYR A 147 1.02 -15.93 7.96
N PHE A 148 0.06 -15.26 8.57
CA PHE A 148 -1.08 -14.67 7.87
C PHE A 148 -0.68 -13.47 6.99
N SER A 149 0.21 -12.58 7.47
CA SER A 149 0.71 -11.47 6.65
C SER A 149 1.49 -11.97 5.44
N SER A 150 2.29 -13.04 5.59
CA SER A 150 2.99 -13.64 4.46
C SER A 150 2.04 -14.34 3.48
N ASN A 151 0.83 -14.76 3.87
CA ASN A 151 -0.20 -15.24 2.95
C ASN A 151 -0.72 -14.10 2.05
N GLY A 152 -0.93 -12.90 2.60
CA GLY A 152 -1.28 -11.72 1.80
C GLY A 152 -0.21 -11.37 0.77
N MET A 153 1.06 -11.40 1.20
CA MET A 153 2.19 -11.20 0.30
C MET A 153 2.29 -12.31 -0.77
N LEU A 154 2.02 -13.56 -0.39
CA LEU A 154 1.99 -14.68 -1.33
C LEU A 154 0.88 -14.54 -2.37
N ALA A 155 -0.33 -14.14 -1.97
CA ALA A 155 -1.45 -13.86 -2.87
C ALA A 155 -1.09 -12.74 -3.86
N MET A 156 -0.42 -11.69 -3.39
CA MET A 156 0.08 -10.59 -4.24
C MET A 156 1.12 -11.09 -5.24
N MET A 157 2.11 -11.87 -4.79
CA MET A 157 3.15 -12.45 -5.66
C MET A 157 2.57 -13.39 -6.71
N GLN A 158 1.54 -14.18 -6.36
CA GLN A 158 0.83 -15.04 -7.32
C GLN A 158 0.07 -14.20 -8.37
N SER A 159 -0.49 -13.06 -7.95
CA SER A 159 -1.14 -12.13 -8.87
C SER A 159 -0.15 -11.45 -9.83
N PHE A 160 1.14 -11.42 -9.50
CA PHE A 160 2.21 -10.91 -10.36
C PHE A 160 2.73 -11.94 -11.37
N GLU A 161 2.28 -13.18 -11.33
CA GLU A 161 2.74 -14.21 -12.27
C GLU A 161 2.20 -13.97 -13.68
N LYS A 162 3.09 -14.08 -14.65
CA LYS A 162 2.81 -13.88 -16.07
C LYS A 162 3.32 -15.04 -16.92
N SER A 163 2.64 -15.30 -18.02
CA SER A 163 3.01 -16.37 -18.95
C SER A 163 4.17 -16.02 -19.88
N TYR A 164 4.68 -14.79 -19.84
CA TYR A 164 5.77 -14.33 -20.71
C TYR A 164 7.13 -14.83 -20.18
N LYS A 165 7.56 -16.01 -20.67
CA LYS A 165 8.79 -16.70 -20.19
C LYS A 165 10.09 -15.93 -20.43
N THR A 166 10.14 -15.04 -21.39
CA THR A 166 11.29 -14.18 -21.69
C THR A 166 11.56 -13.14 -20.60
N THR A 167 10.50 -12.61 -20.02
CA THR A 167 10.58 -11.58 -18.98
C THR A 167 10.42 -12.16 -17.58
N PHE A 168 9.55 -13.19 -17.42
CA PHE A 168 9.19 -13.76 -16.13
C PHE A 168 9.66 -15.21 -15.99
N ARG A 169 10.17 -15.53 -14.80
CA ARG A 169 10.54 -16.89 -14.40
C ARG A 169 9.50 -17.49 -13.46
N GLN A 170 9.36 -18.78 -13.44
CA GLN A 170 8.55 -19.47 -12.45
C GLN A 170 9.37 -19.73 -11.17
N ARG A 171 8.80 -19.43 -10.01
CA ARG A 171 9.38 -19.76 -8.71
C ARG A 171 8.70 -21.02 -8.16
N GLY A 172 9.48 -21.94 -7.59
CA GLY A 172 8.93 -23.08 -6.84
C GLY A 172 8.19 -22.62 -5.57
N ILE A 173 7.28 -23.44 -5.05
CA ILE A 173 6.37 -23.13 -3.92
C ILE A 173 7.16 -22.67 -2.68
N ILE A 174 8.21 -23.41 -2.30
CA ILE A 174 9.04 -23.09 -1.12
C ILE A 174 9.72 -21.74 -1.29
N LYS A 175 10.28 -21.46 -2.48
CA LYS A 175 10.95 -20.19 -2.77
C LYS A 175 9.98 -19.01 -2.76
N LYS A 176 8.73 -19.21 -3.24
CA LYS A 176 7.67 -18.20 -3.12
C LYS A 176 7.39 -17.89 -1.66
N ARG A 177 7.27 -18.91 -0.82
CA ARG A 177 6.99 -18.75 0.61
C ARG A 177 8.09 -17.99 1.35
N ILE A 178 9.34 -18.37 1.12
CA ILE A 178 10.49 -17.67 1.73
C ILE A 178 10.50 -16.18 1.33
N VAL A 179 10.33 -15.89 0.03
CA VAL A 179 10.30 -14.51 -0.45
C VAL A 179 9.12 -13.73 0.16
N ALA A 180 7.95 -14.36 0.29
CA ALA A 180 6.79 -13.74 0.93
C ALA A 180 7.06 -13.37 2.40
N VAL A 181 7.67 -14.27 3.18
CA VAL A 181 8.04 -14.01 4.58
C VAL A 181 9.09 -12.90 4.68
N VAL A 182 10.13 -12.94 3.83
CA VAL A 182 11.16 -11.89 3.82
C VAL A 182 10.57 -10.52 3.47
N LEU A 183 9.71 -10.45 2.45
CA LEU A 183 9.02 -9.20 2.08
C LEU A 183 8.11 -8.69 3.21
N THR A 184 7.38 -9.58 3.87
CA THR A 184 6.57 -9.23 5.04
C THR A 184 7.43 -8.64 6.15
N GLY A 185 8.59 -9.25 6.44
CA GLY A 185 9.54 -8.70 7.41
C GLY A 185 10.13 -7.35 7.00
N MET A 186 10.46 -7.16 5.73
CA MET A 186 10.94 -5.87 5.20
C MET A 186 9.88 -4.77 5.32
N LEU A 187 8.63 -5.07 4.97
CA LEU A 187 7.52 -4.11 5.09
C LEU A 187 7.19 -3.82 6.55
N GLY A 188 7.21 -4.83 7.41
CA GLY A 188 7.06 -4.65 8.85
C GLY A 188 8.16 -3.76 9.43
N GLY A 189 9.41 -3.97 9.00
CA GLY A 189 10.54 -3.11 9.38
C GLY A 189 10.38 -1.65 8.92
N LEU A 190 9.90 -1.43 7.69
CA LEU A 190 9.59 -0.08 7.19
C LEU A 190 8.45 0.57 7.97
N LEU A 191 7.43 -0.18 8.34
CA LEU A 191 6.33 0.30 9.17
C LEU A 191 6.83 0.71 10.56
N ILE A 192 7.63 -0.14 11.21
CA ILE A 192 8.24 0.18 12.51
C ILE A 192 9.12 1.44 12.37
N ALA A 193 9.95 1.53 11.32
CA ALA A 193 10.77 2.71 11.07
C ALA A 193 9.92 3.98 10.91
N SER A 194 8.77 3.88 10.22
CA SER A 194 7.82 5.01 10.09
C SER A 194 7.27 5.46 11.43
N VAL A 195 6.84 4.50 12.27
CA VAL A 195 6.29 4.78 13.62
C VAL A 195 7.37 5.41 14.51
N VAL A 196 8.57 4.84 14.52
CA VAL A 196 9.71 5.38 15.27
C VAL A 196 10.02 6.81 14.82
N LEU A 197 10.01 7.07 13.52
CA LEU A 197 10.27 8.41 12.98
C LEU A 197 9.18 9.42 13.37
N ILE A 198 7.92 8.99 13.43
CA ILE A 198 6.80 9.85 13.88
C ILE A 198 6.99 10.21 15.36
N ILE A 199 7.28 9.22 16.20
CA ILE A 199 7.39 9.41 17.66
C ILE A 199 8.67 10.16 18.02
N LEU A 200 9.82 9.75 17.49
CA LEU A 200 11.12 10.31 17.81
C LEU A 200 11.55 11.46 16.87
N GLY A 201 10.72 11.81 15.89
CA GLY A 201 11.07 12.79 14.87
C GLY A 201 11.45 14.15 15.46
N SER A 202 10.71 14.65 16.44
CA SER A 202 11.03 15.89 17.14
C SER A 202 12.34 15.79 17.95
N PHE A 203 12.57 14.67 18.60
CA PHE A 203 13.82 14.42 19.33
C PHE A 203 15.04 14.35 18.40
N LEU A 204 14.92 13.59 17.28
CA LEU A 204 15.98 13.47 16.28
C LEU A 204 16.30 14.82 15.63
N ILE A 205 15.29 15.65 15.37
CA ILE A 205 15.47 16.98 14.79
C ILE A 205 16.17 17.91 15.79
N ASN A 206 15.78 17.89 17.05
CA ASN A 206 16.46 18.68 18.10
C ASN A 206 17.93 18.26 18.22
N LEU A 207 18.21 16.97 18.22
CA LEU A 207 19.57 16.43 18.26
C LEU A 207 20.38 16.84 17.00
N LEU A 208 19.77 16.81 15.82
CA LEU A 208 20.40 17.25 14.57
C LEU A 208 20.58 18.77 14.51
N SER A 209 19.67 19.55 15.11
CA SER A 209 19.76 21.02 15.15
C SER A 209 20.99 21.50 15.90
N ASP A 210 21.38 20.79 16.95
CA ASP A 210 22.60 21.09 17.72
C ASP A 210 23.88 20.83 16.93
N TYR A 211 23.87 19.80 16.03
CA TYR A 211 25.02 19.46 15.21
C TYR A 211 25.13 20.25 13.90
N ILE A 212 24.00 20.58 13.25
CA ILE A 212 23.99 21.14 11.87
C ILE A 212 23.59 22.62 11.85
N LYS A 213 23.47 23.30 13.01
CA LYS A 213 23.00 24.71 13.09
C LYS A 213 21.69 24.95 12.31
N LEU A 214 20.77 24.01 12.38
CA LEU A 214 19.42 24.13 11.80
C LEU A 214 18.54 25.11 12.62
N ALA A 215 19.13 25.97 13.45
CA ALA A 215 18.50 26.90 14.36
C ALA A 215 17.57 27.96 13.70
N GLY A 216 17.26 27.81 12.41
CA GLY A 216 16.36 28.68 11.66
C GLY A 216 15.21 27.98 10.95
N LEU A 217 15.06 26.65 11.09
CA LEU A 217 13.92 25.95 10.49
C LEU A 217 12.66 26.19 11.32
N SER A 218 11.63 26.73 10.67
CA SER A 218 10.30 26.87 11.28
C SER A 218 9.71 25.48 11.58
N THR A 219 8.83 25.39 12.59
CA THR A 219 8.08 24.17 12.92
C THR A 219 7.42 23.54 11.68
N GLY A 220 6.95 24.38 10.75
CA GLY A 220 6.37 23.92 9.48
C GLY A 220 7.35 23.23 8.54
N ALA A 221 8.64 23.61 8.54
CA ALA A 221 9.65 22.93 7.73
C ALA A 221 9.97 21.53 8.29
N ILE A 222 9.92 21.38 9.60
CA ILE A 222 10.08 20.11 10.31
C ILE A 222 8.95 19.14 9.98
N ASP A 223 7.71 19.62 10.02
CA ASP A 223 6.54 18.82 9.67
C ASP A 223 6.55 18.43 8.21
N LEU A 224 6.94 19.31 7.32
CA LEU A 224 7.09 19.01 5.90
C LEU A 224 8.15 17.92 5.66
N LEU A 225 9.30 17.99 6.32
CA LEU A 225 10.34 16.97 6.23
C LEU A 225 9.83 15.60 6.71
N ARG A 226 9.08 15.58 7.83
CA ARG A 226 8.45 14.35 8.34
C ARG A 226 7.55 13.71 7.28
N TRP A 227 6.65 14.49 6.66
CA TRP A 227 5.76 13.99 5.61
C TRP A 227 6.51 13.47 4.39
N ILE A 228 7.56 14.16 3.95
CA ILE A 228 8.42 13.71 2.84
C ILE A 228 9.01 12.33 3.16
N VAL A 229 9.55 12.12 4.36
CA VAL A 229 10.14 10.84 4.73
C VAL A 229 9.10 9.74 4.84
N ILE A 230 7.91 10.00 5.37
CA ILE A 230 6.81 9.02 5.41
C ILE A 230 6.40 8.60 4.00
N ILE A 231 6.22 9.56 3.09
CA ILE A 231 5.90 9.29 1.68
C ILE A 231 7.00 8.46 1.02
N LEU A 232 8.26 8.77 1.30
CA LEU A 232 9.42 8.04 0.77
C LEU A 232 9.49 6.60 1.29
N LEU A 233 9.23 6.37 2.58
CA LEU A 233 9.17 5.03 3.17
C LEU A 233 8.00 4.22 2.56
N PHE A 234 6.86 4.85 2.37
CA PHE A 234 5.71 4.23 1.71
C PHE A 234 6.02 3.85 0.25
N TYR A 235 6.62 4.77 -0.51
CA TYR A 235 7.10 4.51 -1.86
C TYR A 235 8.11 3.36 -1.90
N MET A 236 9.05 3.35 -0.95
CA MET A 236 10.05 2.29 -0.83
C MET A 236 9.41 0.93 -0.58
N GLY A 237 8.37 0.86 0.25
CA GLY A 237 7.59 -0.35 0.49
C GLY A 237 7.00 -0.92 -0.80
N ILE A 238 6.33 -0.08 -1.61
CA ILE A 238 5.78 -0.49 -2.92
C ILE A 238 6.90 -0.94 -3.87
N SER A 239 8.01 -0.22 -3.89
CA SER A 239 9.17 -0.57 -4.71
C SER A 239 9.77 -1.93 -4.32
N PHE A 240 9.85 -2.26 -3.03
CA PHE A 240 10.27 -3.58 -2.56
C PHE A 240 9.31 -4.68 -3.02
N ILE A 241 8.01 -4.45 -2.91
CA ILE A 241 6.99 -5.40 -3.39
C ILE A 241 7.21 -5.71 -4.88
N TYR A 242 7.38 -4.70 -5.72
CA TYR A 242 7.54 -4.93 -7.16
C TYR A 242 8.90 -5.53 -7.49
N ARG A 243 9.98 -5.03 -6.89
CA ARG A 243 11.34 -5.48 -7.18
C ARG A 243 11.60 -6.92 -6.76
N TYR A 244 11.10 -7.35 -5.62
CA TYR A 244 11.39 -8.66 -5.04
C TYR A 244 10.19 -9.61 -5.12
N GLY A 245 8.96 -9.09 -5.11
CA GLY A 245 7.74 -9.88 -5.27
C GLY A 245 7.59 -10.43 -6.68
N ALA A 246 7.78 -9.61 -7.70
CA ALA A 246 7.74 -10.07 -9.09
C ALA A 246 8.88 -11.05 -9.41
N ALA A 247 8.53 -12.13 -10.12
CA ALA A 247 9.49 -13.16 -10.51
C ALA A 247 10.10 -12.84 -11.89
N THR A 248 10.72 -11.67 -12.06
CA THR A 248 11.35 -11.24 -13.31
C THR A 248 12.80 -11.71 -13.44
N HIS A 249 13.29 -11.89 -14.68
CA HIS A 249 14.71 -12.15 -14.96
C HIS A 249 15.55 -10.93 -14.61
N LYS A 250 15.17 -9.74 -15.10
CA LYS A 250 15.75 -8.45 -14.70
C LYS A 250 14.80 -7.80 -13.68
N ARG A 251 15.31 -7.51 -12.48
CA ARG A 251 14.52 -6.88 -11.41
C ARG A 251 14.08 -5.48 -11.81
N PHE A 252 12.88 -5.09 -11.45
CA PHE A 252 12.43 -3.71 -11.62
C PHE A 252 13.33 -2.74 -10.84
N PRO A 253 13.62 -1.54 -11.39
CA PRO A 253 14.33 -0.50 -10.65
C PRO A 253 13.48 -0.03 -9.45
N PHE A 254 14.13 0.54 -8.44
CA PHE A 254 13.41 1.12 -7.31
C PHE A 254 12.54 2.29 -7.77
N LEU A 255 13.09 3.18 -8.59
CA LEU A 255 12.35 4.26 -9.22
C LEU A 255 11.74 3.71 -10.53
N SER A 256 10.59 3.06 -10.42
CA SER A 256 9.88 2.51 -11.57
C SER A 256 8.56 3.26 -11.82
N PRO A 257 8.14 3.41 -13.08
CA PRO A 257 6.88 4.09 -13.41
C PRO A 257 5.68 3.49 -12.69
N GLY A 258 5.62 2.16 -12.56
CA GLY A 258 4.55 1.49 -11.83
C GLY A 258 4.57 1.76 -10.33
N ALA A 259 5.76 1.85 -9.69
CA ALA A 259 5.85 2.21 -8.28
C ALA A 259 5.42 3.66 -8.05
N THR A 260 5.82 4.58 -8.94
CA THR A 260 5.39 5.98 -8.90
C THR A 260 3.88 6.12 -9.07
N LEU A 261 3.30 5.42 -10.06
CA LEU A 261 1.85 5.42 -10.27
C LEU A 261 1.11 4.86 -9.05
N ALA A 262 1.53 3.69 -8.55
CA ALA A 262 0.86 3.03 -7.44
C ALA A 262 0.96 3.85 -6.15
N SER A 263 2.12 4.40 -5.80
CA SER A 263 2.27 5.23 -4.59
C SER A 263 1.44 6.49 -4.67
N THR A 264 1.46 7.19 -5.80
CA THR A 264 0.64 8.40 -6.00
C THR A 264 -0.85 8.09 -5.92
N LEU A 265 -1.33 7.06 -6.64
CA LEU A 265 -2.73 6.66 -6.60
C LEU A 265 -3.17 6.17 -5.22
N SER A 266 -2.32 5.42 -4.49
CA SER A 266 -2.65 4.96 -3.14
C SER A 266 -2.79 6.12 -2.15
N ILE A 267 -1.91 7.12 -2.23
CA ILE A 267 -2.02 8.33 -1.39
C ILE A 267 -3.30 9.10 -1.74
N LEU A 268 -3.52 9.38 -3.04
CA LEU A 268 -4.71 10.09 -3.49
C LEU A 268 -6.00 9.34 -3.12
N SER A 269 -6.03 8.03 -3.32
CA SER A 269 -7.19 7.22 -2.98
C SER A 269 -7.44 7.18 -1.47
N SER A 270 -6.39 7.15 -0.65
CA SER A 270 -6.53 7.19 0.81
C SER A 270 -7.10 8.53 1.28
N VAL A 271 -6.61 9.65 0.73
CA VAL A 271 -7.15 10.99 1.02
C VAL A 271 -8.60 11.10 0.56
N ALA A 272 -8.91 10.66 -0.67
CA ALA A 272 -10.27 10.69 -1.20
C ALA A 272 -11.22 9.77 -0.41
N PHE A 273 -10.73 8.62 0.04
CA PHE A 273 -11.50 7.68 0.83
C PHE A 273 -11.78 8.23 2.24
N SER A 274 -10.79 8.85 2.89
CA SER A 274 -10.97 9.55 4.17
C SER A 274 -12.00 10.66 4.05
N PHE A 275 -11.87 11.51 3.02
CA PHE A 275 -12.86 12.56 2.75
C PHE A 275 -14.28 11.99 2.53
N TYR A 276 -14.41 10.88 1.78
CA TYR A 276 -15.69 10.23 1.54
C TYR A 276 -16.32 9.70 2.84
N ILE A 277 -15.51 9.13 3.73
CA ILE A 277 -15.99 8.56 4.99
C ILE A 277 -16.34 9.68 6.00
N ASP A 278 -15.45 10.64 6.18
CA ASP A 278 -15.52 11.64 7.25
C ASP A 278 -16.43 12.81 6.86
N GLU A 279 -16.12 13.50 5.77
CA GLU A 279 -16.79 14.75 5.37
C GLU A 279 -18.21 14.51 4.81
N LEU A 280 -18.43 13.40 4.10
CA LEU A 280 -19.76 13.08 3.58
C LEU A 280 -20.65 12.34 4.60
N GLY A 281 -20.19 12.14 5.85
CA GLY A 281 -20.95 11.51 6.93
C GLY A 281 -21.41 10.08 6.60
N ARG A 282 -20.75 9.42 5.65
CA ARG A 282 -21.13 8.07 5.22
C ARG A 282 -20.88 7.03 6.30
N PHE A 283 -19.88 7.27 7.15
CA PHE A 283 -19.63 6.40 8.30
C PHE A 283 -20.81 6.35 9.25
N ASP A 284 -21.38 7.49 9.59
CA ASP A 284 -22.54 7.57 10.51
C ASP A 284 -23.75 6.84 9.95
N THR A 285 -24.01 6.99 8.65
CA THR A 285 -25.09 6.28 7.97
C THR A 285 -24.86 4.76 7.99
N TYR A 286 -23.64 4.29 7.68
CA TYR A 286 -23.31 2.87 7.71
C TYR A 286 -23.31 2.30 9.13
N SER A 287 -22.79 3.05 10.12
CA SER A 287 -22.75 2.62 11.52
C SER A 287 -24.13 2.51 12.15
N GLN A 288 -25.08 3.34 11.75
CA GLN A 288 -26.48 3.24 12.19
C GLN A 288 -27.15 1.93 11.76
N PHE A 289 -26.83 1.43 10.55
CA PHE A 289 -27.44 0.19 10.03
C PHE A 289 -26.65 -1.07 10.41
N TYR A 290 -25.33 -1.00 10.42
CA TYR A 290 -24.45 -2.17 10.56
C TYR A 290 -23.66 -2.21 11.87
N GLY A 291 -23.72 -1.18 12.71
CA GLY A 291 -22.97 -1.10 13.95
C GLY A 291 -21.46 -1.27 13.74
N SER A 292 -20.79 -2.07 14.55
CA SER A 292 -19.36 -2.33 14.46
C SER A 292 -18.92 -3.07 13.17
N ILE A 293 -19.87 -3.75 12.50
CA ILE A 293 -19.58 -4.44 11.22
C ILE A 293 -19.28 -3.42 10.11
N ALA A 294 -19.80 -2.19 10.20
CA ALA A 294 -19.52 -1.11 9.28
C ALA A 294 -18.01 -0.86 9.15
N THR A 295 -17.29 -0.83 10.27
CA THR A 295 -15.82 -0.64 10.28
C THR A 295 -15.10 -1.76 9.50
N VAL A 296 -15.53 -3.01 9.70
CA VAL A 296 -14.97 -4.16 8.98
C VAL A 296 -15.14 -4.02 7.47
N ILE A 297 -16.36 -3.66 7.04
CA ILE A 297 -16.69 -3.45 5.62
C ILE A 297 -15.81 -2.32 5.03
N ILE A 298 -15.71 -1.20 5.73
CA ILE A 298 -14.93 -0.03 5.28
C ILE A 298 -13.44 -0.38 5.15
N VAL A 299 -12.88 -1.06 6.13
CA VAL A 299 -11.47 -1.51 6.09
C VAL A 299 -11.24 -2.48 4.93
N MET A 300 -12.16 -3.42 4.69
CA MET A 300 -12.06 -4.34 3.55
C MET A 300 -12.13 -3.62 2.21
N LEU A 301 -13.03 -2.64 2.04
CA LEU A 301 -13.13 -1.82 0.84
C LEU A 301 -11.85 -1.01 0.60
N TRP A 302 -11.30 -0.41 1.64
CA TRP A 302 -10.03 0.33 1.56
C TRP A 302 -8.87 -0.58 1.16
N MET A 303 -8.77 -1.77 1.76
CA MET A 303 -7.76 -2.76 1.39
C MET A 303 -7.93 -3.25 -0.05
N GLN A 304 -9.17 -3.48 -0.50
CA GLN A 304 -9.47 -3.87 -1.87
C GLN A 304 -9.02 -2.80 -2.87
N LEU A 305 -9.35 -1.53 -2.61
CA LEU A 305 -8.97 -0.41 -3.45
C LEU A 305 -7.44 -0.29 -3.58
N ASN A 306 -6.72 -0.33 -2.45
CA ASN A 306 -5.27 -0.27 -2.47
C ASN A 306 -4.64 -1.50 -3.14
N SER A 307 -5.20 -2.70 -2.96
CA SER A 307 -4.74 -3.91 -3.66
C SER A 307 -4.92 -3.79 -5.17
N LEU A 308 -6.04 -3.22 -5.63
CA LEU A 308 -6.29 -2.96 -7.05
C LEU A 308 -5.26 -1.96 -7.62
N ILE A 309 -4.99 -0.88 -6.91
CA ILE A 309 -4.00 0.14 -7.30
C ILE A 309 -2.59 -0.49 -7.43
N LEU A 310 -2.20 -1.33 -6.47
CA LEU A 310 -0.94 -2.06 -6.53
C LEU A 310 -0.87 -2.99 -7.74
N LEU A 311 -1.96 -3.68 -8.08
CA LEU A 311 -2.00 -4.52 -9.29
C LEU A 311 -1.87 -3.69 -10.56
N VAL A 312 -2.56 -2.55 -10.67
CA VAL A 312 -2.45 -1.65 -11.83
C VAL A 312 -1.03 -1.12 -12.01
N GLY A 313 -0.38 -0.70 -10.92
CA GLY A 313 1.03 -0.28 -10.97
C GLY A 313 1.98 -1.40 -11.37
N PHE A 314 1.73 -2.63 -10.90
CA PHE A 314 2.48 -3.79 -11.35
C PHE A 314 2.28 -4.06 -12.85
N GLU A 315 1.04 -4.01 -13.36
CA GLU A 315 0.73 -4.22 -14.78
C GLU A 315 1.47 -3.20 -15.67
N LEU A 316 1.59 -1.96 -15.21
CA LEU A 316 2.39 -0.95 -15.90
C LEU A 316 3.88 -1.36 -16.01
N ASN A 317 4.50 -1.76 -14.90
CA ASN A 317 5.88 -2.22 -14.90
C ASN A 317 6.08 -3.48 -15.75
N ALA A 318 5.15 -4.43 -15.65
CA ALA A 318 5.18 -5.66 -16.43
C ALA A 318 5.06 -5.39 -17.94
N SER A 319 4.14 -4.49 -18.33
CA SER A 319 3.96 -4.07 -19.71
C SER A 319 5.24 -3.45 -20.30
N ILE A 320 5.87 -2.55 -19.57
CA ILE A 320 7.13 -1.92 -20.00
C ILE A 320 8.23 -2.98 -20.19
N ALA A 321 8.37 -3.90 -19.23
CA ALA A 321 9.39 -4.94 -19.29
C ALA A 321 9.17 -5.92 -20.45
N ILE A 322 7.93 -6.37 -20.64
CA ILE A 322 7.56 -7.30 -21.73
C ILE A 322 7.81 -6.67 -23.11
N ASN A 323 7.32 -5.44 -23.32
CA ASN A 323 7.52 -4.75 -24.59
C ASN A 323 9.00 -4.46 -24.88
N ARG A 324 9.79 -4.11 -23.85
CA ARG A 324 11.24 -3.95 -24.00
C ARG A 324 11.90 -5.26 -24.46
N ASP A 325 11.59 -6.37 -23.79
CA ASP A 325 12.23 -7.65 -24.07
C ASP A 325 11.80 -8.22 -25.44
N ILE A 326 10.55 -7.98 -25.88
CA ILE A 326 10.11 -8.30 -27.25
C ILE A 326 10.92 -7.52 -28.29
N ARG A 327 11.07 -6.20 -28.10
CA ARG A 327 11.86 -5.36 -29.02
C ARG A 327 13.31 -5.84 -29.14
N LEU A 328 13.96 -6.16 -28.03
CA LEU A 328 15.33 -6.66 -28.05
C LEU A 328 15.46 -7.96 -28.84
N GLN A 329 14.49 -8.89 -28.72
CA GLN A 329 14.45 -10.12 -29.50
C GLN A 329 14.26 -9.85 -31.00
N GLU A 330 13.43 -8.88 -31.36
CA GLU A 330 13.23 -8.49 -32.75
C GLU A 330 14.47 -7.84 -33.36
N GLU A 331 15.20 -7.05 -32.58
CA GLU A 331 16.47 -6.43 -32.99
C GLU A 331 17.58 -7.48 -33.16
N GLU A 332 17.71 -8.43 -32.23
CA GLU A 332 18.62 -9.57 -32.34
C GLU A 332 18.32 -10.46 -33.57
N ALA A 333 17.04 -10.69 -33.85
CA ALA A 333 16.63 -11.49 -35.01
C ALA A 333 16.89 -10.80 -36.36
N LYS A 334 16.97 -9.46 -36.39
CA LYS A 334 17.27 -8.65 -37.59
C LYS A 334 18.75 -8.43 -37.84
N SER A 335 19.61 -8.73 -36.86
CA SER A 335 21.08 -8.64 -36.95
C SER A 335 21.68 -10.05 -36.94
N PRO A 336 21.56 -10.84 -38.02
CA PRO A 336 22.30 -12.09 -38.12
C PRO A 336 23.76 -11.78 -38.28
N ASN A 337 24.63 -12.43 -37.47
CA ASN A 337 26.07 -12.44 -37.66
C ASN A 337 26.44 -12.90 -39.04
#